data_678d4d996ec2f3f2436da6552af155a6
#
_entry.id   678d4d996ec2f3f2436da6552af155a6
#
_cell.length_a   1.000
_cell.length_b   1.000
_cell.length_c   1.000
_cell.angle_alpha   90.00
_cell.angle_beta   90.00
_cell.angle_gamma   90.00
#
_symmetry.space_group_name_H-M   'P 1'
#
loop_
_entity.id
_entity.type
_entity.pdbx_description
1 polymer ?
#
loop_
_entity_poly.entity_id
_entity_poly.type
_entity_poly.pdbx_seq_one_letter_code
_entity_poly.pdbx_strand_id
1 'polypeptide(L)' 'MTQEKFSAVMGLLVRQIVHLIAEKNQLTETEASAAFYRSQVYELLEEEETKMWHLSPMMLYHLFQEESCTGSFQVPEEA' A
#
# COMPACT_ATOMS: atom_id res chain seq x y z
N MET A 1 -0.54 13.78 13.93
CA MET A 1 -1.01 12.44 14.31
C MET A 1 0.00 11.77 15.23
N THR A 2 -0.47 11.09 16.25
CA THR A 2 0.43 10.39 17.16
C THR A 2 0.93 9.11 16.50
N GLN A 3 2.05 8.61 16.97
CA GLN A 3 2.62 7.41 16.42
C GLN A 3 1.68 6.19 16.58
N GLU A 4 0.97 6.16 17.69
CA GLU A 4 0.01 5.06 17.92
C GLU A 4 -1.12 5.09 16.90
N LYS A 5 -1.65 6.26 16.62
CA LYS A 5 -2.72 6.38 15.63
C LYS A 5 -2.22 6.05 14.24
N PHE A 6 -1.00 6.47 13.93
CA PHE A 6 -0.41 6.16 12.64
C PHE A 6 -0.24 4.66 12.46
N SER A 7 0.24 3.96 13.49
CA SER A 7 0.42 2.52 13.42
C SER A 7 -0.92 1.81 13.22
N ALA A 8 -1.97 2.26 13.89
CA ALA A 8 -3.28 1.66 13.76
C ALA A 8 -3.83 1.85 12.34
N VAL A 9 -3.67 3.05 11.79
CA VAL A 9 -4.11 3.35 10.43
C VAL A 9 -3.33 2.50 9.43
N MET A 10 -2.02 2.40 9.62
CA MET A 10 -1.17 1.58 8.76
C MET A 10 -1.61 0.13 8.74
N GLY A 11 -1.84 -0.44 9.93
CA GLY A 11 -2.27 -1.82 10.02
C GLY A 11 -3.55 -2.08 9.26
N LEU A 12 -4.50 -1.16 9.38
CA LEU A 12 -5.78 -1.30 8.71
C LEU A 12 -5.62 -1.18 7.19
N LEU A 13 -4.85 -0.20 6.75
CA LEU A 13 -4.62 0.02 5.32
C LEU A 13 -3.91 -1.17 4.70
N VAL A 14 -2.86 -1.66 5.34
CA VAL A 14 -2.10 -2.79 4.82
C VAL A 14 -2.99 -4.01 4.68
N ARG A 15 -3.82 -4.28 5.68
CA ARG A 15 -4.72 -5.42 5.60
C ARG A 15 -5.67 -5.31 4.41
N GLN A 16 -6.23 -4.14 4.20
CA GLN A 16 -7.16 -3.93 3.09
C GLN A 16 -6.47 -4.06 1.75
N ILE A 17 -5.27 -3.51 1.64
CA ILE A 17 -4.52 -3.58 0.38
C ILE A 17 -4.11 -5.01 0.09
N VAL A 18 -3.60 -5.72 1.10
CA VAL A 18 -3.20 -7.11 0.94
C VAL A 18 -4.40 -7.96 0.51
N HIS A 19 -5.55 -7.71 1.09
CA HIS A 19 -6.75 -8.42 0.71
C HIS A 19 -7.11 -8.18 -0.75
N LEU A 20 -7.01 -6.94 -1.19
CA LEU A 20 -7.26 -6.59 -2.59
C LEU A 20 -6.27 -7.30 -3.52
N ILE A 21 -5.00 -7.29 -3.15
CA ILE A 21 -3.97 -7.94 -3.95
C ILE A 21 -4.26 -9.44 -4.07
N ALA A 22 -4.56 -10.06 -2.94
CA ALA A 22 -4.83 -11.50 -2.93
C ALA A 22 -6.03 -11.83 -3.79
N GLU A 23 -7.09 -11.06 -3.66
CA GLU A 23 -8.32 -11.31 -4.38
C GLU A 23 -8.18 -11.05 -5.87
N LYS A 24 -7.57 -9.93 -6.23
CA LYS A 24 -7.46 -9.54 -7.63
C LYS A 24 -6.42 -10.35 -8.40
N ASN A 25 -5.41 -10.85 -7.72
CA ASN A 25 -4.34 -11.59 -8.36
C ASN A 25 -4.39 -13.08 -8.04
N GLN A 26 -5.42 -13.52 -7.35
CA GLN A 26 -5.61 -14.93 -6.99
C GLN A 26 -4.41 -15.49 -6.23
N LEU A 27 -3.94 -14.71 -5.27
CA LEU A 27 -2.84 -15.10 -4.40
C LEU A 27 -3.38 -15.40 -3.01
N THR A 28 -2.61 -16.16 -2.24
CA THR A 28 -2.93 -16.30 -0.83
C THR A 28 -2.58 -15.02 -0.11
N GLU A 29 -3.15 -14.84 1.09
CA GLU A 29 -2.84 -13.65 1.87
C GLU A 29 -1.34 -13.58 2.18
N THR A 30 -0.72 -14.71 2.43
CA THR A 30 0.71 -14.78 2.70
C THR A 30 1.52 -14.29 1.49
N GLU A 31 1.16 -14.76 0.31
CA GLU A 31 1.84 -14.36 -0.91
C GLU A 31 1.63 -12.88 -1.20
N ALA A 32 0.40 -12.42 -1.02
CA ALA A 32 0.07 -11.01 -1.25
C ALA A 32 0.82 -10.12 -0.28
N SER A 33 0.88 -10.51 1.00
CA SER A 33 1.62 -9.77 2.01
C SER A 33 3.09 -9.65 1.63
N ALA A 34 3.69 -10.78 1.26
CA ALA A 34 5.11 -10.79 0.92
C ALA A 34 5.40 -9.87 -0.26
N ALA A 35 4.54 -9.91 -1.27
CA ALA A 35 4.71 -9.06 -2.44
C ALA A 35 4.57 -7.59 -2.07
N PHE A 36 3.57 -7.27 -1.26
CA PHE A 36 3.32 -5.89 -0.87
C PHE A 36 4.45 -5.34 -0.01
N TYR A 37 4.95 -6.14 0.93
CA TYR A 37 6.02 -5.69 1.82
C TYR A 37 7.33 -5.43 1.09
N ARG A 38 7.50 -6.01 -0.08
CA ARG A 38 8.70 -5.77 -0.89
C ARG A 38 8.53 -4.62 -1.88
N SER A 39 7.34 -4.03 -1.95
CA SER A 39 7.06 -2.98 -2.91
C SER A 39 7.51 -1.62 -2.39
N GLN A 40 7.74 -0.69 -3.31
CA GLN A 40 8.04 0.68 -2.96
C GLN A 40 6.84 1.38 -2.34
N VAL A 41 5.65 0.94 -2.71
CA VAL A 41 4.42 1.49 -2.14
C VAL A 41 4.44 1.31 -0.63
N TYR A 42 4.83 0.13 -0.16
CA TYR A 42 4.89 -0.13 1.27
C TYR A 42 5.95 0.74 1.93
N GLU A 43 7.12 0.87 1.30
CA GLU A 43 8.18 1.71 1.84
C GLU A 43 7.72 3.15 2.03
N LEU A 44 7.06 3.69 1.02
CA LEU A 44 6.56 5.05 1.11
C LEU A 44 5.43 5.17 2.12
N LEU A 45 4.59 4.16 2.19
CA LEU A 45 3.48 4.16 3.12
C LEU A 45 3.96 4.18 4.57
N GLU A 46 5.07 3.51 4.86
CA GLU A 46 5.64 3.50 6.20
C GLU A 46 6.13 4.87 6.65
N GLU A 47 6.47 5.72 5.70
CA GLU A 47 6.97 7.04 6.03
C GLU A 47 5.82 8.02 6.18
N GLU A 48 5.62 8.51 7.37
CA GLU A 48 4.54 9.43 7.66
C GLU A 48 4.65 10.70 6.82
N GLU A 49 5.86 11.11 6.53
CA GLU A 49 6.10 12.35 5.79
C GLU A 49 5.60 12.31 4.36
N THR A 50 5.53 11.13 3.76
CA THR A 50 5.03 11.01 2.38
C THR A 50 3.52 11.16 2.31
N LYS A 51 2.84 11.04 3.45
CA LYS A 51 1.39 11.15 3.55
C LYS A 51 0.64 10.16 2.68
N MET A 52 1.31 9.08 2.29
CA MET A 52 0.64 8.04 1.51
C MET A 52 -0.48 7.38 2.31
N TRP A 53 -0.37 7.43 3.62
CA TRP A 53 -1.33 6.77 4.50
C TRP A 53 -2.73 7.35 4.41
N HIS A 54 -2.90 8.56 3.85
CA HIS A 54 -4.24 9.13 3.75
C HIS A 54 -4.90 8.84 2.41
N LEU A 55 -4.22 8.14 1.52
CA LEU A 55 -4.83 7.69 0.28
C LEU A 55 -5.74 6.49 0.56
N SER A 56 -6.74 6.31 -0.29
CA SER A 56 -7.63 5.17 -0.10
C SER A 56 -6.91 3.86 -0.39
N PRO A 57 -7.35 2.75 0.19
CA PRO A 57 -6.74 1.45 -0.11
C PRO A 57 -6.76 1.12 -1.60
N MET A 58 -7.83 1.49 -2.28
CA MET A 58 -7.93 1.24 -3.71
C MET A 58 -6.86 2.00 -4.49
N MET A 59 -6.61 3.26 -4.11
CA MET A 59 -5.57 4.06 -4.75
C MET A 59 -4.20 3.43 -4.52
N LEU A 60 -3.92 3.02 -3.29
CA LEU A 60 -2.65 2.38 -2.97
C LEU A 60 -2.49 1.07 -3.73
N TYR A 61 -3.57 0.33 -3.88
CA TYR A 61 -3.56 -0.89 -4.66
C TYR A 61 -3.22 -0.59 -6.13
N HIS A 62 -3.78 0.46 -6.68
CA HIS A 62 -3.47 0.85 -8.05
C HIS A 62 -2.01 1.20 -8.23
N LEU A 63 -1.43 1.90 -7.27
CA LEU A 63 -0.01 2.23 -7.31
C LEU A 63 0.84 0.96 -7.27
N PHE A 64 0.45 0.01 -6.44
CA PHE A 64 1.13 -1.27 -6.36
C PHE A 64 1.06 -2.01 -7.69
N GLN A 65 -0.10 -2.02 -8.32
CA GLN A 65 -0.29 -2.66 -9.62
C GLN A 65 0.60 -2.03 -10.68
N GLU A 66 0.65 -0.71 -10.67
CA GLU A 66 1.45 0.02 -11.64
C GLU A 66 2.93 -0.33 -11.48
N GLU A 67 3.39 -0.38 -10.24
CA GLU A 67 4.77 -0.76 -9.96
C GLU A 67 5.05 -2.19 -10.45
N SER A 68 4.12 -3.10 -10.22
CA SER A 68 4.26 -4.48 -10.65
C SER A 68 4.37 -4.62 -12.16
N CYS A 69 3.62 -3.80 -12.88
CA CYS A 69 3.57 -3.91 -14.34
C CYS A 69 4.74 -3.21 -15.03
N THR A 70 5.15 -2.06 -14.49
CA THR A 70 6.15 -1.23 -15.17
C THR A 70 7.44 -1.08 -14.41
N GLY A 71 7.47 -1.54 -13.17
CA GLY A 71 8.66 -1.39 -12.32
C GLY A 71 8.73 -0.05 -11.63
N SER A 72 7.79 0.84 -11.89
CA SER A 72 7.76 2.14 -11.23
C SER A 72 6.34 2.68 -11.22
N PHE A 73 6.12 3.70 -10.43
CA PHE A 73 4.81 4.32 -10.35
C PHE A 73 4.96 5.80 -10.04
N GLN A 74 3.89 6.55 -10.31
CA GLN A 74 3.85 7.97 -10.01
C GLN A 74 2.93 8.20 -8.82
N VAL A 75 3.47 8.86 -7.80
CA VAL A 75 2.65 9.23 -6.66
C VAL A 75 1.78 10.41 -7.06
N PRO A 76 0.46 10.33 -6.80
CA PRO A 76 -0.41 11.46 -7.14
C PRO A 76 0.00 12.69 -6.34
N GLU A 77 0.07 13.80 -7.01
CA GLU A 77 0.40 15.04 -6.34
C GLU A 77 -0.80 15.51 -5.54
N GLU A 78 -0.49 15.99 -4.37
CA GLU A 78 -1.51 16.58 -3.55
C GLU A 78 -1.89 17.91 -4.12
N ALA A 79 -3.10 18.06 -4.45
CA ALA A 79 -3.57 19.35 -4.94
C ALA A 79 -3.84 20.29 -3.78
#